data_19500cc2bb23cadf8fe8f1caf1dab25d
#
_entry.id   19500cc2bb23cadf8fe8f1caf1dab25d
#
_cell.length_a   1.000
_cell.length_b   1.000
_cell.length_c   1.000
_cell.angle_alpha   90.00
_cell.angle_beta   90.00
_cell.angle_gamma   90.00
#
_symmetry.space_group_name_H-M   'P 1'
#
loop_
_entity.id
_entity.type
_entity.pdbx_description
1 polymer ?
#
loop_
_entity_poly.entity_id
_entity_poly.type
_entity_poly.pdbx_seq_one_letter_code
_entity_poly.pdbx_strand_id
1 'polypeptide(L)'
;MNKRDEFLKTQKILRLSTIDKNDFPHIAPVWYRYTGKKIYIGTNTKSQKIKNLQKNNHVSFCVDVGVNSPDIYGVMGQGIANIILEIPKTKTIAKKILLKYFKTLKNKSAKKLLDDTDCIIEIIPQKISVWDYWVTNSSILFIAEFKMSRFAR
;
A
#
# COMPACT_ATOMS: atom_id res chain seq x y z
N MET A 1 12.59 -1.34 14.94
CA MET A 1 11.44 -1.18 14.00
C MET A 1 10.35 -2.12 14.50
N ASN A 2 9.07 -1.70 14.50
CA ASN A 2 8.01 -2.58 14.98
C ASN A 2 7.56 -3.60 13.89
N LYS A 3 6.93 -4.72 14.31
CA LYS A 3 6.46 -5.81 13.42
C LYS A 3 5.62 -5.30 12.24
N ARG A 4 4.73 -4.34 12.49
CA ARG A 4 3.87 -3.73 11.46
C ARG A 4 4.67 -3.05 10.35
N ASP A 5 5.64 -2.22 10.71
CA ASP A 5 6.42 -1.45 9.74
C ASP A 5 7.36 -2.36 8.94
N GLU A 6 7.89 -3.41 9.57
CA GLU A 6 8.66 -4.46 8.88
C GLU A 6 7.77 -5.21 7.87
N PHE A 7 6.59 -5.61 8.31
CA PHE A 7 5.61 -6.27 7.44
C PHE A 7 5.27 -5.41 6.22
N LEU A 8 4.93 -4.14 6.41
CA LEU A 8 4.62 -3.22 5.30
C LEU A 8 5.81 -3.01 4.35
N LYS A 9 7.05 -3.08 4.83
CA LYS A 9 8.24 -2.97 3.96
C LYS A 9 8.47 -4.22 3.12
N THR A 10 8.21 -5.39 3.67
CA THR A 10 8.58 -6.67 3.05
C THR A 10 7.50 -7.20 2.10
N GLN A 11 6.22 -6.98 2.41
CA GLN A 11 5.13 -7.48 1.58
C GLN A 11 5.08 -6.83 0.19
N LYS A 12 4.63 -7.61 -0.81
CA LYS A 12 4.73 -7.25 -2.23
C LYS A 12 3.47 -6.62 -2.80
N ILE A 13 2.29 -6.98 -2.31
CA ILE A 13 1.02 -6.49 -2.84
C ILE A 13 0.27 -5.72 -1.77
N LEU A 14 -0.23 -4.56 -2.15
CA LEU A 14 -1.17 -3.76 -1.38
C LEU A 14 -2.48 -3.65 -2.18
N ARG A 15 -3.60 -3.84 -1.53
CA ARG A 15 -4.91 -3.58 -2.09
C ARG A 15 -5.30 -2.17 -1.74
N LEU A 16 -5.37 -1.31 -2.76
CA LEU A 16 -5.73 0.10 -2.64
C LEU A 16 -7.20 0.28 -2.99
N SER A 17 -7.97 0.89 -2.11
CA SER A 17 -9.33 1.34 -2.38
C SER A 17 -9.36 2.86 -2.57
N THR A 18 -10.00 3.29 -3.65
CA THR A 18 -10.31 4.68 -4.00
C THR A 18 -11.80 4.80 -4.26
N ILE A 19 -12.37 6.00 -4.16
CA ILE A 19 -13.81 6.24 -4.39
C ILE A 19 -14.00 6.77 -5.81
N ASP A 20 -14.87 6.13 -6.58
CA ASP A 20 -15.19 6.55 -7.93
C ASP A 20 -16.19 7.74 -7.97
N LYS A 21 -16.54 8.19 -9.17
CA LYS A 21 -17.46 9.33 -9.38
C LYS A 21 -18.90 9.08 -8.91
N ASN A 22 -19.26 7.83 -8.65
CA ASN A 22 -20.60 7.40 -8.21
C ASN A 22 -20.58 6.95 -6.73
N ASP A 23 -19.52 7.32 -5.99
CA ASP A 23 -19.30 6.96 -4.58
C ASP A 23 -19.08 5.46 -4.33
N PHE A 24 -18.78 4.66 -5.38
CA PHE A 24 -18.41 3.26 -5.21
C PHE A 24 -16.92 3.08 -4.88
N PRO A 25 -16.61 2.21 -3.90
CA PRO A 25 -15.22 1.80 -3.66
C PRO A 25 -14.66 1.02 -4.85
N HIS A 26 -13.55 1.49 -5.41
CA HIS A 26 -12.79 0.83 -6.46
C HIS A 26 -11.50 0.27 -5.89
N ILE A 27 -11.32 -1.05 -5.91
CA ILE A 27 -10.16 -1.75 -5.35
C ILE A 27 -9.22 -2.18 -6.48
N ALA A 28 -7.92 -1.94 -6.28
CA ALA A 28 -6.86 -2.40 -7.18
C ALA A 28 -5.67 -2.98 -6.39
N PRO A 29 -5.16 -4.18 -6.75
CA PRO A 29 -3.88 -4.66 -6.27
C PRO A 29 -2.76 -3.83 -6.91
N VAL A 30 -1.79 -3.38 -6.10
CA VAL A 30 -0.71 -2.52 -6.55
C VAL A 30 0.62 -2.91 -5.93
N TRP A 31 1.70 -2.64 -6.65
CA TRP A 31 3.03 -2.62 -6.11
C TRP A 31 3.27 -1.30 -5.36
N TYR A 32 4.03 -1.37 -4.28
CA TYR A 32 4.23 -0.23 -3.41
C TYR A 32 5.58 -0.26 -2.69
N ARG A 33 5.96 0.87 -2.15
CA ARG A 33 7.06 1.03 -1.21
C ARG A 33 6.54 1.72 0.05
N TYR A 34 6.86 1.15 1.21
CA TYR A 34 6.60 1.78 2.50
C TYR A 34 7.91 2.37 3.04
N THR A 35 7.95 3.65 3.34
CA THR A 35 9.10 4.32 3.94
C THR A 35 8.67 5.65 4.58
N GLY A 36 9.30 6.04 5.69
CA GLY A 36 8.94 7.28 6.38
C GLY A 36 7.49 7.33 6.85
N LYS A 37 6.90 6.18 7.21
CA LYS A 37 5.48 6.03 7.57
C LYS A 37 4.49 6.42 6.45
N LYS A 38 4.96 6.49 5.21
CA LYS A 38 4.16 6.76 4.01
C LYS A 38 4.22 5.59 3.04
N ILE A 39 3.22 5.49 2.19
CA ILE A 39 3.11 4.49 1.12
C ILE A 39 3.23 5.21 -0.22
N TYR A 40 4.07 4.66 -1.11
CA TYR A 40 4.29 5.20 -2.44
C TYR A 40 3.94 4.14 -3.49
N ILE A 41 3.11 4.52 -4.46
CA ILE A 41 2.63 3.67 -5.55
C ILE A 41 2.91 4.36 -6.88
N GLY A 42 3.63 3.67 -7.78
CA GLY A 42 3.85 4.15 -9.14
C GLY A 42 2.68 3.77 -10.05
N THR A 43 2.23 4.70 -10.88
CA THR A 43 1.14 4.46 -11.82
C THR A 43 1.22 5.47 -12.98
N ASN A 44 0.20 5.47 -13.85
CA ASN A 44 0.05 6.49 -14.89
C ASN A 44 -1.19 7.34 -14.66
N THR A 45 -1.16 8.56 -15.17
CA THR A 45 -2.22 9.57 -15.03
C THR A 45 -3.55 9.16 -15.63
N LYS A 46 -3.56 8.21 -16.58
CA LYS A 46 -4.79 7.71 -17.24
C LYS A 46 -5.53 6.65 -16.42
N SER A 47 -4.92 6.14 -15.34
CA SER A 47 -5.50 5.05 -14.55
C SER A 47 -6.75 5.48 -13.78
N GLN A 48 -7.69 4.53 -13.57
CA GLN A 48 -8.93 4.81 -12.85
C GLN A 48 -8.69 5.36 -11.44
N LYS A 49 -7.70 4.82 -10.73
CA LYS A 49 -7.35 5.29 -9.38
C LYS A 49 -6.93 6.76 -9.34
N ILE A 50 -6.22 7.26 -10.37
CA ILE A 50 -5.87 8.68 -10.47
C ILE A 50 -7.11 9.54 -10.73
N LYS A 51 -7.98 9.12 -11.64
CA LYS A 51 -9.25 9.82 -11.90
C LYS A 51 -10.11 9.91 -10.64
N ASN A 52 -10.13 8.87 -9.82
CA ASN A 52 -10.83 8.84 -8.55
C ASN A 52 -10.20 9.83 -7.56
N LEU A 53 -8.87 9.78 -7.39
CA LEU A 53 -8.13 10.62 -6.44
C LEU A 53 -8.17 12.11 -6.77
N GLN A 54 -8.34 12.48 -8.03
CA GLN A 54 -8.55 13.87 -8.44
C GLN A 54 -9.86 14.47 -7.89
N LYS A 55 -10.84 13.62 -7.57
CA LYS A 55 -12.15 14.03 -7.03
C LYS A 55 -12.24 13.82 -5.53
N ASN A 56 -11.73 12.69 -5.05
CA ASN A 56 -11.75 12.31 -3.65
C ASN A 56 -10.42 11.64 -3.28
N ASN A 57 -9.62 12.31 -2.49
CA ASN A 57 -8.29 11.85 -2.10
C ASN A 57 -8.27 10.96 -0.86
N HIS A 58 -9.43 10.59 -0.32
CA HIS A 58 -9.53 9.60 0.74
C HIS A 58 -9.30 8.19 0.19
N VAL A 59 -8.47 7.42 0.89
CA VAL A 59 -8.14 6.06 0.50
C VAL A 59 -8.21 5.12 1.69
N SER A 60 -8.45 3.85 1.36
CA SER A 60 -8.19 2.75 2.27
C SER A 60 -7.20 1.78 1.63
N PHE A 61 -6.46 1.06 2.46
CA PHE A 61 -5.52 0.05 1.98
C PHE A 61 -5.50 -1.17 2.88
N CYS A 62 -5.14 -2.31 2.29
CA CYS A 62 -4.96 -3.57 3.00
C CYS A 62 -3.73 -4.31 2.46
N VAL A 63 -2.93 -4.84 3.37
CA VAL A 63 -1.82 -5.76 3.10
C VAL A 63 -1.96 -6.93 4.05
N ASP A 64 -2.10 -8.14 3.53
CA ASP A 64 -2.33 -9.33 4.33
C ASP A 64 -1.58 -10.54 3.78
N VAL A 65 -1.35 -11.50 4.64
CA VAL A 65 -0.76 -12.80 4.32
C VAL A 65 -1.42 -13.89 5.15
N GLY A 66 -1.23 -15.13 4.69
CA GLY A 66 -1.68 -16.33 5.37
C GLY A 66 -3.15 -16.65 5.09
N VAL A 67 -3.44 -17.96 5.09
CA VAL A 67 -4.77 -18.54 4.92
C VAL A 67 -5.15 -19.33 6.16
N ASN A 68 -4.16 -19.99 6.75
CA ASN A 68 -4.32 -20.83 7.93
C ASN A 68 -3.60 -20.22 9.14
N SER A 69 -4.25 -20.28 10.31
CA SER A 69 -3.58 -19.95 11.55
C SER A 69 -2.40 -20.91 11.81
N PRO A 70 -1.26 -20.44 12.38
CA PRO A 70 -1.03 -19.11 12.95
C PRO A 70 -0.49 -18.06 11.96
N ASP A 71 -0.46 -18.35 10.66
CA ASP A 71 0.26 -17.53 9.68
C ASP A 71 -0.56 -16.33 9.16
N ILE A 72 -1.75 -16.10 9.73
CA ILE A 72 -2.61 -14.98 9.32
C ILE A 72 -2.14 -13.71 10.02
N TYR A 73 -1.68 -12.76 9.22
CA TYR A 73 -1.29 -11.43 9.67
C TYR A 73 -1.69 -10.38 8.64
N GLY A 74 -2.16 -9.24 9.08
CA GLY A 74 -2.48 -8.18 8.16
C GLY A 74 -2.48 -6.78 8.77
N VAL A 75 -2.37 -5.82 7.88
CA VAL A 75 -2.39 -4.39 8.16
C VAL A 75 -3.36 -3.72 7.21
N MET A 76 -4.33 -3.01 7.74
CA MET A 76 -5.19 -2.13 6.95
C MET A 76 -5.15 -0.71 7.50
N GLY A 77 -5.48 0.25 6.66
CA GLY A 77 -5.53 1.63 7.09
C GLY A 77 -6.35 2.51 6.18
N GLN A 78 -6.60 3.71 6.69
CA GLN A 78 -7.22 4.81 5.97
C GLN A 78 -6.25 5.98 5.94
N GLY A 79 -6.29 6.78 4.89
CA GLY A 79 -5.38 7.90 4.73
C GLY A 79 -5.77 8.87 3.64
N ILE A 80 -4.92 9.87 3.48
CA ILE A 80 -5.03 10.88 2.43
C ILE A 80 -3.97 10.59 1.38
N ALA A 81 -4.37 10.62 0.11
CA ALA A 81 -3.47 10.43 -1.03
C ALA A 81 -3.16 11.76 -1.71
N ASN A 82 -1.88 11.99 -2.00
CA ASN A 82 -1.39 13.07 -2.83
C ASN A 82 -0.88 12.50 -4.16
N ILE A 83 -1.08 13.22 -5.26
CA ILE A 83 -0.56 12.84 -6.57
C ILE A 83 0.69 13.69 -6.86
N ILE A 84 1.83 13.03 -7.09
CA ILE A 84 3.09 13.66 -7.47
C ILE A 84 3.24 13.52 -8.98
N LEU A 85 3.29 14.63 -9.70
CA LEU A 85 3.39 14.71 -11.17
C LEU A 85 4.76 15.20 -11.66
N GLU A 86 5.57 15.77 -10.78
CA GLU A 86 6.90 16.26 -11.13
C GLU A 86 7.79 15.11 -11.60
N ILE A 87 8.13 15.11 -12.88
CA ILE A 87 8.78 13.98 -13.55
C ILE A 87 10.10 13.53 -12.91
N PRO A 88 11.08 14.40 -12.60
CA PRO A 88 12.33 13.96 -11.95
C PRO A 88 12.08 13.23 -10.63
N LYS A 89 11.18 13.76 -9.81
CA LYS A 89 10.78 13.19 -8.53
C LYS A 89 10.03 11.87 -8.71
N THR A 90 9.07 11.84 -9.64
CA THR A 90 8.30 10.65 -10.01
C THR A 90 9.23 9.51 -10.44
N LYS A 91 10.14 9.74 -11.37
CA LYS A 91 11.09 8.72 -11.84
C LYS A 91 12.02 8.24 -10.72
N THR A 92 12.46 9.11 -9.84
CA THR A 92 13.30 8.76 -8.69
C THR A 92 12.56 7.83 -7.73
N ILE A 93 11.31 8.13 -7.40
CA ILE A 93 10.48 7.30 -6.51
C ILE A 93 10.13 5.97 -7.21
N ALA A 94 9.75 6.00 -8.49
CA ALA A 94 9.42 4.81 -9.27
C ALA A 94 10.59 3.82 -9.32
N LYS A 95 11.82 4.27 -9.54
CA LYS A 95 13.02 3.43 -9.46
C LYS A 95 13.14 2.73 -8.10
N LYS A 96 12.94 3.47 -7.01
CA LYS A 96 13.00 2.91 -5.65
C LYS A 96 11.88 1.90 -5.38
N ILE A 97 10.68 2.08 -5.96
CA ILE A 97 9.61 1.10 -5.89
C ILE A 97 10.01 -0.15 -6.65
N LEU A 98 10.42 -0.03 -7.91
CA LEU A 98 10.75 -1.16 -8.78
C LEU A 98 11.92 -2.01 -8.24
N LEU A 99 12.90 -1.41 -7.56
CA LEU A 99 14.00 -2.13 -6.91
C LEU A 99 13.55 -3.05 -5.76
N LYS A 100 12.34 -2.91 -5.26
CA LYS A 100 11.73 -3.88 -4.32
C LYS A 100 11.32 -5.19 -5.02
N TYR A 101 11.07 -5.15 -6.34
CA TYR A 101 10.50 -6.25 -7.12
C TYR A 101 11.50 -6.84 -8.13
N PHE A 102 12.45 -6.06 -8.58
CA PHE A 102 13.47 -6.45 -9.52
C PHE A 102 14.87 -6.34 -8.89
N LYS A 103 15.73 -7.32 -9.16
CA LYS A 103 17.13 -7.26 -8.73
C LYS A 103 17.91 -6.13 -9.44
N THR A 104 17.47 -5.75 -10.64
CA THR A 104 18.10 -4.70 -11.46
C THR A 104 17.06 -4.01 -12.34
N LEU A 105 17.24 -2.72 -12.58
CA LEU A 105 16.40 -1.95 -13.49
C LEU A 105 16.84 -2.10 -14.97
N LYS A 106 17.88 -2.87 -15.25
CA LYS A 106 18.32 -3.19 -16.64
C LYS A 106 17.36 -4.18 -17.33
N ASN A 107 16.53 -4.88 -16.58
CA ASN A 107 15.53 -5.79 -17.10
C ASN A 107 14.51 -5.06 -17.99
N LYS A 108 14.13 -5.66 -19.14
CA LYS A 108 13.19 -5.08 -20.11
C LYS A 108 11.84 -4.71 -19.49
N SER A 109 11.29 -5.59 -18.63
CA SER A 109 10.01 -5.33 -17.93
C SER A 109 10.14 -4.18 -16.94
N ALA A 110 11.24 -4.11 -16.17
CA ALA A 110 11.48 -3.01 -15.24
C ALA A 110 11.61 -1.65 -15.96
N LYS A 111 12.32 -1.62 -17.10
CA LYS A 111 12.42 -0.42 -17.94
C LYS A 111 11.06 0.02 -18.43
N LYS A 112 10.27 -0.90 -19.02
CA LYS A 112 8.92 -0.60 -19.51
C LYS A 112 8.04 -0.02 -18.42
N LEU A 113 8.01 -0.65 -17.23
CA LEU A 113 7.22 -0.14 -16.09
C LEU A 113 7.69 1.23 -15.62
N LEU A 114 9.01 1.48 -15.63
CA LEU A 114 9.56 2.80 -15.30
C LEU A 114 9.14 3.86 -16.33
N ASP A 115 9.16 3.51 -17.61
CA ASP A 115 8.77 4.43 -18.69
C ASP A 115 7.26 4.74 -18.62
N ASP A 116 6.42 3.73 -18.37
CA ASP A 116 4.97 3.84 -18.25
C ASP A 116 4.51 4.57 -16.97
N THR A 117 5.41 4.76 -15.98
CA THR A 117 5.09 5.48 -14.75
C THR A 117 5.32 6.98 -14.93
N ASP A 118 4.25 7.77 -14.96
CA ASP A 118 4.28 9.23 -15.08
C ASP A 118 3.78 9.97 -13.83
N CYS A 119 3.27 9.25 -12.83
CA CYS A 119 2.88 9.82 -11.55
C CYS A 119 3.06 8.83 -10.38
N ILE A 120 3.15 9.41 -9.18
CA ILE A 120 3.21 8.65 -7.91
C ILE A 120 2.00 9.04 -7.06
N ILE A 121 1.37 8.03 -6.46
CA ILE A 121 0.44 8.22 -5.36
C ILE A 121 1.25 8.13 -4.06
N GLU A 122 1.27 9.20 -3.28
CA GLU A 122 1.81 9.24 -1.92
C GLU A 122 0.64 9.15 -0.95
N ILE A 123 0.54 8.10 -0.15
CA ILE A 123 -0.48 7.94 0.88
C ILE A 123 0.13 8.29 2.24
N ILE A 124 -0.55 9.19 2.96
CA ILE A 124 -0.26 9.55 4.34
C ILE A 124 -1.32 8.85 5.20
N PRO A 125 -0.98 7.73 5.86
CA PRO A 125 -1.91 7.01 6.71
C PRO A 125 -2.37 7.88 7.89
N GLN A 126 -3.68 7.92 8.12
CA GLN A 126 -4.31 8.62 9.24
C GLN A 126 -4.70 7.65 10.35
N LYS A 127 -5.09 6.45 9.96
CA LYS A 127 -5.49 5.37 10.86
C LYS A 127 -4.92 4.05 10.34
N ILE A 128 -4.34 3.26 11.23
CA ILE A 128 -3.85 1.92 10.90
C ILE A 128 -4.37 0.94 11.94
N SER A 129 -4.86 -0.21 11.47
CA SER A 129 -5.27 -1.36 12.26
C SER A 129 -4.43 -2.57 11.86
N VAL A 130 -4.11 -3.41 12.83
CA VAL A 130 -3.35 -4.64 12.63
C VAL A 130 -4.19 -5.79 13.16
N TRP A 131 -4.20 -6.91 12.47
CA TRP A 131 -4.70 -8.17 13.00
C TRP A 131 -3.64 -9.25 12.92
N ASP A 132 -3.63 -10.12 13.92
CA ASP A 132 -2.68 -11.20 14.08
C ASP A 132 -3.44 -12.37 14.72
N TYR A 133 -3.60 -13.46 13.97
CA TYR A 133 -4.32 -14.63 14.46
C TYR A 133 -3.34 -15.68 14.93
N TRP A 134 -3.28 -15.86 16.23
CA TRP A 134 -2.46 -16.89 16.84
C TRP A 134 -3.34 -17.94 17.51
N VAL A 135 -3.12 -19.23 17.19
CA VAL A 135 -3.73 -20.36 17.87
C VAL A 135 -2.76 -20.90 18.92
N THR A 136 -3.15 -20.81 20.18
CA THR A 136 -2.50 -21.58 21.26
C THR A 136 -3.16 -22.95 21.36
N ASN A 137 -2.37 -24.01 21.57
CA ASN A 137 -2.78 -25.43 21.58
C ASN A 137 -3.85 -25.82 22.65
N SER A 138 -4.51 -24.92 23.33
CA SER A 138 -5.44 -25.25 24.40
C SER A 138 -6.83 -24.62 24.32
N SER A 139 -7.13 -23.80 23.34
CA SER A 139 -8.50 -23.33 23.03
C SER A 139 -8.48 -22.50 21.77
N ILE A 140 -9.45 -22.65 20.88
CA ILE A 140 -9.65 -21.72 19.78
C ILE A 140 -10.12 -20.38 20.39
N LEU A 141 -9.19 -19.58 20.83
CA LEU A 141 -9.46 -18.21 21.21
C LEU A 141 -9.11 -17.32 20.02
N PHE A 142 -10.12 -16.90 19.27
CA PHE A 142 -9.96 -15.85 18.28
C PHE A 142 -9.71 -14.52 19.02
N ILE A 143 -8.45 -14.23 19.33
CA ILE A 143 -8.05 -12.92 19.83
C ILE A 143 -7.68 -12.09 18.62
N ALA A 144 -8.66 -11.44 18.01
CA ALA A 144 -8.39 -10.31 17.13
C ALA A 144 -8.01 -9.11 18.03
N GLU A 145 -6.74 -8.94 18.36
CA GLU A 145 -6.29 -7.70 18.98
C GLU A 145 -6.35 -6.56 17.95
N PHE A 146 -7.46 -5.88 17.92
CA PHE A 146 -7.63 -4.63 17.18
C PHE A 146 -6.90 -3.50 17.90
N LYS A 147 -5.58 -3.44 17.77
CA LYS A 147 -4.81 -2.26 18.24
C LYS A 147 -4.93 -1.13 17.23
N MET A 148 -5.86 -0.23 17.50
CA MET A 148 -5.96 1.04 16.78
C MET A 148 -4.88 2.00 17.30
N SER A 149 -3.82 2.25 16.53
CA SER A 149 -2.91 3.35 16.81
C SER A 149 -3.35 4.59 16.01
N ARG A 150 -3.80 5.62 16.72
CA ARG A 150 -3.93 6.96 16.13
C ARG A 150 -2.53 7.55 16.00
N PHE A 151 -2.18 8.08 14.85
CA PHE A 151 -1.04 8.98 14.76
C PHE A 151 -1.44 10.27 15.47
N ALA A 152 -0.78 10.61 16.57
CA ALA A 152 -0.85 11.95 17.13
C ALA A 152 -0.39 12.97 16.08
N ARG A 153 -1.12 14.08 16.01
CA ARG A 153 -0.81 15.22 15.15
C ARG A 153 0.57 15.80 15.46
#